data_deec47cba6fb12183780ba51ce3e4bba
#
_entry.id   deec47cba6fb12183780ba51ce3e4bba
#
_cell.length_a   1.000
_cell.length_b   1.000
_cell.length_c   1.000
_cell.angle_alpha   90.00
_cell.angle_beta   90.00
_cell.angle_gamma   90.00
#
_symmetry.space_group_name_H-M   'P 1'
#
loop_
_entity.id
_entity.type
_entity.pdbx_description
1 polymer ?
#
loop_
_entity_poly.entity_id
_entity_poly.type
_entity_poly.pdbx_seq_one_letter_code
_entity_poly.pdbx_strand_id
1 'polypeptide(L)'
;MKNRIVIILTVVLAITGLRIHAQDAMFSQYYANPLYLNPAFAGTNVCPRLAFHFRDQWPSMPGTFMTYTASYDEHFDKISGGVGVLLFGDNAGEGGIINTYTASAMYSFKLKVAKKFNMRFALQATYEFRGLSWDKLTFPDMIDPKYGFIYQTSEQPDETKIQSFDMAAGFLGYTPHLYFGVAAHHIVPILGAKGFMSDGLSAYDYRPVKWTAHVGGYFDLKRKSKKETSFGDISISPNLIYQHQQNFNYFSEGCYFNFYPFTVGLWLRHGLTLKGEIWDGFDTEGNPVTQKISYHNMDAFIVMFGVEYEWFKVAYSYDVTISKLANYSGGSHEVSLQFLLPCPNKRKAIKDLNCPSF
;
A
#
# COMPACT_ATOMS: atom_id res chain seq x y z
N MET A 1 -9.11 51.14 7.72
CA MET A 1 -9.05 49.95 8.57
C MET A 1 -9.50 48.67 7.82
N LYS A 2 -10.64 48.64 7.11
CA LYS A 2 -11.12 47.47 6.37
C LYS A 2 -10.07 46.83 5.43
N ASN A 3 -9.35 47.59 4.64
CA ASN A 3 -8.37 47.05 3.69
C ASN A 3 -7.14 46.41 4.36
N ARG A 4 -6.75 46.87 5.55
CA ARG A 4 -5.65 46.24 6.30
C ARG A 4 -6.07 44.91 6.91
N ILE A 5 -7.32 44.77 7.33
CA ILE A 5 -7.89 43.53 7.85
C ILE A 5 -8.00 42.49 6.72
N VAL A 6 -8.44 42.91 5.51
CA VAL A 6 -8.52 42.01 4.36
C VAL A 6 -7.11 41.51 3.96
N ILE A 7 -6.11 42.38 3.93
CA ILE A 7 -4.72 41.98 3.63
C ILE A 7 -4.18 41.02 4.70
N ILE A 8 -4.43 41.26 5.98
CA ILE A 8 -4.03 40.35 7.05
C ILE A 8 -4.75 39.01 6.94
N LEU A 9 -6.04 39.02 6.62
CA LEU A 9 -6.82 37.79 6.40
C LEU A 9 -6.30 36.99 5.19
N THR A 10 -5.97 37.67 4.09
CA THR A 10 -5.42 37.03 2.88
C THR A 10 -4.02 36.44 3.14
N VAL A 11 -3.20 37.13 3.93
CA VAL A 11 -1.88 36.62 4.35
C VAL A 11 -2.01 35.47 5.32
N VAL A 12 -2.95 35.48 6.25
CA VAL A 12 -3.21 34.36 7.17
C VAL A 12 -3.80 33.15 6.39
N LEU A 13 -4.68 33.36 5.43
CA LEU A 13 -5.16 32.29 4.55
C LEU A 13 -4.05 31.69 3.67
N ALA A 14 -3.11 32.50 3.22
CA ALA A 14 -1.94 32.04 2.44
C ALA A 14 -0.92 31.25 3.29
N ILE A 15 -0.89 31.48 4.60
CA ILE A 15 0.02 30.78 5.53
C ILE A 15 -0.55 29.43 6.00
N THR A 16 -1.87 29.22 5.92
CA THR A 16 -2.50 27.90 6.14
C THR A 16 -2.48 27.07 4.86
N GLY A 17 -1.34 27.01 4.19
CA GLY A 17 -1.14 26.13 3.04
C GLY A 17 -1.59 24.72 3.39
N LEU A 18 -2.62 24.22 2.72
CA LEU A 18 -3.08 22.85 2.80
C LEU A 18 -1.89 21.95 2.49
N ARG A 19 -1.29 21.36 3.49
CA ARG A 19 -0.26 20.36 3.30
C ARG A 19 -0.93 19.13 2.71
N ILE A 20 -0.99 19.08 1.38
CA ILE A 20 -1.44 17.90 0.64
C ILE A 20 -0.27 16.92 0.72
N HIS A 21 -0.42 15.89 1.53
CA HIS A 21 0.55 14.81 1.58
C HIS A 21 0.02 13.64 0.76
N ALA A 22 0.88 13.09 -0.09
CA ALA A 22 0.56 11.92 -0.90
C ALA A 22 0.51 10.66 -0.02
N GLN A 23 -0.51 9.83 -0.23
CA GLN A 23 -0.61 8.49 0.34
C GLN A 23 0.14 7.50 -0.55
N ASP A 24 0.63 6.43 0.07
CA ASP A 24 1.12 5.28 -0.69
C ASP A 24 -0.04 4.56 -1.38
N ALA A 25 0.26 3.98 -2.54
CA ALA A 25 -0.68 3.10 -3.21
C ALA A 25 -1.08 1.93 -2.31
N MET A 26 -2.35 1.55 -2.36
CA MET A 26 -2.90 0.42 -1.60
C MET A 26 -3.26 -0.73 -2.53
N PHE A 27 -2.95 -1.95 -2.08
CA PHE A 27 -3.41 -3.19 -2.70
C PHE A 27 -4.55 -3.78 -1.86
N SER A 28 -5.47 -4.46 -2.52
CA SER A 28 -6.59 -5.16 -1.88
C SER A 28 -6.29 -6.64 -1.65
N GLN A 29 -5.39 -7.20 -2.45
CA GLN A 29 -4.86 -8.55 -2.27
C GLN A 29 -3.64 -8.55 -1.35
N TYR A 30 -3.83 -8.17 -0.09
CA TYR A 30 -2.76 -7.90 0.88
C TYR A 30 -1.73 -9.02 0.99
N TYR A 31 -2.19 -10.26 1.07
CA TYR A 31 -1.30 -11.42 1.30
C TYR A 31 -0.79 -12.05 0.01
N ALA A 32 -1.33 -11.67 -1.13
CA ALA A 32 -0.74 -12.04 -2.41
C ALA A 32 0.52 -11.19 -2.69
N ASN A 33 0.62 -9.97 -2.11
CA ASN A 33 1.82 -9.10 -2.17
C ASN A 33 2.47 -8.93 -0.78
N PRO A 34 2.99 -10.01 -0.17
CA PRO A 34 3.39 -9.97 1.23
C PRO A 34 4.61 -9.10 1.50
N LEU A 35 5.55 -8.94 0.55
CA LEU A 35 6.73 -8.10 0.73
C LEU A 35 6.39 -6.61 0.77
N TYR A 36 5.33 -6.21 0.07
CA TYR A 36 4.83 -4.84 0.14
C TYR A 36 4.09 -4.58 1.47
N LEU A 37 3.40 -5.59 2.01
CA LEU A 37 2.69 -5.47 3.28
C LEU A 37 3.66 -5.36 4.47
N ASN A 38 4.66 -6.25 4.52
CA ASN A 38 5.62 -6.31 5.62
C ASN A 38 6.92 -7.01 5.15
N PRO A 39 8.09 -6.36 5.22
CA PRO A 39 9.35 -6.95 4.81
C PRO A 39 9.72 -8.22 5.58
N ALA A 40 9.13 -8.46 6.76
CA ALA A 40 9.37 -9.68 7.53
C ALA A 40 8.80 -10.96 6.87
N PHE A 41 7.97 -10.82 5.83
CA PHE A 41 7.55 -11.96 5.02
C PHE A 41 8.62 -12.49 4.07
N ALA A 42 9.75 -11.79 3.89
CA ALA A 42 10.82 -12.27 3.02
C ALA A 42 11.35 -13.63 3.49
N GLY A 43 11.34 -14.63 2.60
CA GLY A 43 11.76 -16.01 2.88
C GLY A 43 10.87 -16.72 3.91
N THR A 44 9.60 -16.34 4.06
CA THR A 44 8.64 -17.11 4.87
C THR A 44 8.28 -18.43 4.19
N ASN A 45 8.25 -18.45 2.87
CA ASN A 45 8.17 -19.69 2.13
C ASN A 45 9.54 -20.41 2.12
N VAL A 46 9.51 -21.71 2.19
CA VAL A 46 10.72 -22.53 2.11
C VAL A 46 11.27 -22.59 0.69
N CYS A 47 10.39 -22.56 -0.30
CA CYS A 47 10.73 -22.50 -1.72
C CYS A 47 10.80 -21.04 -2.17
N PRO A 48 11.69 -20.72 -3.11
CA PRO A 48 11.74 -19.39 -3.69
C PRO A 48 10.38 -19.00 -4.31
N ARG A 49 9.98 -17.76 -4.08
CA ARG A 49 8.69 -17.23 -4.58
C ARG A 49 8.95 -16.05 -5.49
N LEU A 50 8.28 -16.07 -6.63
CA LEU A 50 8.20 -14.94 -7.57
C LEU A 50 6.74 -14.50 -7.65
N ALA A 51 6.48 -13.20 -7.46
CA ALA A 51 5.11 -12.68 -7.48
C ALA A 51 5.02 -11.39 -8.29
N PHE A 52 3.91 -11.25 -9.01
CA PHE A 52 3.57 -10.08 -9.80
C PHE A 52 2.18 -9.60 -9.43
N HIS A 53 2.00 -8.29 -9.36
CA HIS A 53 0.72 -7.65 -9.10
C HIS A 53 0.51 -6.50 -10.05
N PHE A 54 -0.75 -6.32 -10.43
CA PHE A 54 -1.23 -5.18 -11.18
C PHE A 54 -2.55 -4.72 -10.57
N ARG A 55 -2.68 -3.43 -10.35
CA ARG A 55 -3.89 -2.78 -9.87
C ARG A 55 -4.22 -1.58 -10.73
N ASP A 56 -5.46 -1.52 -11.19
CA ASP A 56 -6.06 -0.36 -11.85
C ASP A 56 -7.17 0.18 -10.95
N GLN A 57 -6.93 1.35 -10.38
CA GLN A 57 -7.85 1.97 -9.44
C GLN A 57 -8.64 3.08 -10.12
N TRP A 58 -9.96 2.98 -10.06
CA TRP A 58 -10.92 3.94 -10.60
C TRP A 58 -10.82 4.18 -12.11
N PRO A 59 -10.89 3.14 -12.94
CA PRO A 59 -10.68 3.23 -14.38
C PRO A 59 -11.69 4.13 -15.11
N SER A 60 -12.84 4.45 -14.50
CA SER A 60 -13.84 5.34 -15.09
C SER A 60 -13.61 6.81 -14.81
N MET A 61 -12.64 7.15 -13.96
CA MET A 61 -12.30 8.54 -13.65
C MET A 61 -11.20 9.05 -14.60
N PRO A 62 -11.25 10.34 -15.00
CA PRO A 62 -10.11 10.97 -15.64
C PRO A 62 -8.91 10.91 -14.69
N GLY A 63 -7.78 10.37 -15.15
CA GLY A 63 -6.60 10.23 -14.31
C GLY A 63 -6.57 8.94 -13.51
N THR A 64 -6.55 7.80 -14.23
CA THR A 64 -6.40 6.46 -13.64
C THR A 64 -5.13 6.32 -12.81
N PHE A 65 -5.20 5.49 -11.76
CA PHE A 65 -4.06 5.14 -10.92
C PHE A 65 -3.69 3.68 -11.19
N MET A 66 -2.56 3.48 -11.85
CA MET A 66 -2.05 2.13 -12.16
C MET A 66 -0.84 1.83 -11.29
N THR A 67 -0.93 0.75 -10.53
CA THR A 67 0.14 0.29 -9.65
C THR A 67 0.54 -1.13 -10.03
N TYR A 68 1.83 -1.41 -10.09
CA TYR A 68 2.34 -2.75 -10.38
C TYR A 68 3.55 -3.08 -9.53
N THR A 69 3.68 -4.35 -9.19
CA THR A 69 4.85 -4.86 -8.46
C THR A 69 5.36 -6.16 -9.05
N ALA A 70 6.68 -6.35 -8.89
CA ALA A 70 7.33 -7.63 -9.10
C ALA A 70 8.22 -7.91 -7.89
N SER A 71 8.13 -9.10 -7.31
CA SER A 71 8.89 -9.45 -6.13
C SER A 71 9.46 -10.86 -6.21
N TYR A 72 10.63 -11.03 -5.59
CA TYR A 72 11.29 -12.32 -5.42
C TYR A 72 11.74 -12.45 -3.97
N ASP A 73 11.50 -13.61 -3.36
CA ASP A 73 12.04 -13.91 -2.04
C ASP A 73 12.41 -15.37 -1.89
N GLU A 74 13.45 -15.61 -1.08
CA GLU A 74 13.98 -16.94 -0.81
C GLU A 74 14.52 -17.04 0.62
N HIS A 75 14.42 -18.22 1.20
CA HIS A 75 14.99 -18.54 2.50
C HIS A 75 16.38 -19.16 2.38
N PHE A 76 17.33 -18.65 3.15
CA PHE A 76 18.69 -19.17 3.21
C PHE A 76 19.05 -19.63 4.64
N ASP A 77 19.19 -20.94 4.83
CA ASP A 77 19.57 -21.53 6.13
C ASP A 77 20.90 -20.99 6.68
N LYS A 78 21.87 -20.72 5.77
CA LYS A 78 23.22 -20.27 6.14
C LYS A 78 23.23 -18.92 6.87
N ILE A 79 22.30 -18.05 6.54
CA ILE A 79 22.16 -16.73 7.16
C ILE A 79 20.97 -16.68 8.14
N SER A 80 20.37 -17.85 8.45
CA SER A 80 19.21 -17.96 9.35
C SER A 80 18.08 -16.99 9.02
N GLY A 81 17.81 -16.76 7.74
CA GLY A 81 16.85 -15.75 7.32
C GLY A 81 16.45 -15.85 5.87
N GLY A 82 15.67 -14.90 5.42
CA GLY A 82 15.23 -14.73 4.04
C GLY A 82 15.72 -13.42 3.45
N VAL A 83 15.95 -13.46 2.16
CA VAL A 83 16.26 -12.27 1.35
C VAL A 83 15.10 -12.04 0.42
N GLY A 84 14.73 -10.78 0.20
CA GLY A 84 13.70 -10.39 -0.75
C GLY A 84 14.09 -9.16 -1.56
N VAL A 85 13.57 -9.10 -2.78
CA VAL A 85 13.65 -7.94 -3.66
C VAL A 85 12.24 -7.59 -4.10
N LEU A 86 11.89 -6.31 -4.08
CA LEU A 86 10.61 -5.78 -4.52
C LEU A 86 10.85 -4.62 -5.48
N LEU A 87 10.31 -4.73 -6.67
CA LEU A 87 10.19 -3.64 -7.63
C LEU A 87 8.75 -3.16 -7.60
N PHE A 88 8.56 -1.86 -7.54
CA PHE A 88 7.25 -1.22 -7.48
C PHE A 88 7.21 -0.08 -8.48
N GLY A 89 6.09 0.08 -9.15
CA GLY A 89 5.80 1.20 -10.03
C GLY A 89 4.37 1.68 -9.81
N ASP A 90 4.20 2.99 -9.78
CA ASP A 90 2.92 3.67 -9.63
C ASP A 90 2.83 4.85 -10.57
N ASN A 91 1.76 4.88 -11.34
CA ASN A 91 1.46 5.95 -12.29
C ASN A 91 0.15 6.62 -11.85
N ALA A 92 0.26 7.86 -11.41
CA ALA A 92 -0.87 8.63 -10.90
C ALA A 92 -1.21 9.82 -11.83
N GLY A 93 -2.51 10.08 -11.99
CA GLY A 93 -3.04 11.18 -12.79
C GLY A 93 -3.20 10.84 -14.27
N GLU A 94 -3.82 11.75 -15.02
CA GLU A 94 -4.16 11.56 -16.43
C GLU A 94 -2.90 11.33 -17.28
N GLY A 95 -2.85 10.15 -17.92
CA GLY A 95 -1.69 9.74 -18.72
C GLY A 95 -0.39 9.54 -17.92
N GLY A 96 -0.43 9.38 -16.58
CA GLY A 96 0.74 9.23 -15.73
C GLY A 96 1.50 10.55 -15.56
N ILE A 97 0.87 11.53 -14.95
CA ILE A 97 1.49 12.83 -14.62
C ILE A 97 2.60 12.63 -13.60
N ILE A 98 2.32 11.85 -12.55
CA ILE A 98 3.32 11.48 -11.53
C ILE A 98 3.64 10.00 -11.67
N ASN A 99 4.92 9.70 -11.83
CA ASN A 99 5.41 8.34 -11.95
C ASN A 99 6.38 8.07 -10.79
N THR A 100 6.12 7.03 -10.02
CA THR A 100 6.97 6.61 -8.91
C THR A 100 7.47 5.21 -9.15
N TYR A 101 8.78 5.00 -9.14
CA TYR A 101 9.42 3.69 -9.27
C TYR A 101 10.29 3.45 -8.05
N THR A 102 10.16 2.29 -7.43
CA THR A 102 11.03 1.91 -6.33
C THR A 102 11.66 0.55 -6.53
N ALA A 103 12.89 0.41 -6.07
CA ALA A 103 13.59 -0.85 -5.97
C ALA A 103 14.00 -1.04 -4.51
N SER A 104 13.51 -2.12 -3.90
CA SER A 104 13.74 -2.44 -2.50
C SER A 104 14.46 -3.76 -2.35
N ALA A 105 15.44 -3.79 -1.46
CA ALA A 105 16.10 -5.02 -1.01
C ALA A 105 15.83 -5.19 0.49
N MET A 106 15.54 -6.42 0.91
CA MET A 106 15.20 -6.71 2.31
C MET A 106 15.83 -7.99 2.81
N TYR A 107 16.12 -7.99 4.09
CA TYR A 107 16.58 -9.15 4.82
C TYR A 107 15.70 -9.38 6.04
N SER A 108 15.25 -10.62 6.23
CA SER A 108 14.40 -11.05 7.34
C SER A 108 15.09 -12.15 8.15
N PHE A 109 15.54 -11.82 9.34
CA PHE A 109 16.14 -12.77 10.29
C PHE A 109 15.08 -13.63 10.95
N LYS A 110 15.22 -14.97 10.91
CA LYS A 110 14.32 -15.95 11.52
C LYS A 110 14.83 -16.39 12.88
N LEU A 111 14.07 -16.13 13.92
CA LEU A 111 14.34 -16.59 15.29
C LEU A 111 13.33 -17.69 15.67
N LYS A 112 13.83 -18.89 15.92
CA LYS A 112 13.01 -20.00 16.43
C LYS A 112 12.92 -19.92 17.94
N VAL A 113 11.79 -19.44 18.45
CA VAL A 113 11.57 -19.23 19.89
C VAL A 113 11.10 -20.51 20.56
N ALA A 114 10.18 -21.26 19.94
CA ALA A 114 9.66 -22.50 20.44
C ALA A 114 9.37 -23.51 19.31
N LYS A 115 9.03 -24.74 19.63
CA LYS A 115 8.73 -25.79 18.63
C LYS A 115 7.61 -25.42 17.65
N LYS A 116 6.67 -24.58 18.08
CA LYS A 116 5.50 -24.15 17.29
C LYS A 116 5.39 -22.63 17.16
N PHE A 117 6.47 -21.87 17.46
CA PHE A 117 6.45 -20.42 17.37
C PHE A 117 7.79 -19.90 16.84
N ASN A 118 7.71 -19.16 15.74
CA ASN A 118 8.82 -18.45 15.12
C ASN A 118 8.55 -16.94 15.12
N MET A 119 9.61 -16.17 15.23
CA MET A 119 9.62 -14.73 15.04
C MET A 119 10.54 -14.37 13.86
N ARG A 120 10.23 -13.28 13.18
CA ARG A 120 11.06 -12.69 12.15
C ARG A 120 11.18 -11.19 12.36
N PHE A 121 12.39 -10.68 12.16
CA PHE A 121 12.72 -9.26 12.19
C PHE A 121 13.34 -8.91 10.86
N ALA A 122 12.87 -7.86 10.22
CA ALA A 122 13.35 -7.47 8.90
C ALA A 122 13.73 -6.00 8.83
N LEU A 123 14.71 -5.75 7.97
CA LEU A 123 15.09 -4.42 7.51
C LEU A 123 14.98 -4.40 5.98
N GLN A 124 14.55 -3.28 5.46
CA GLN A 124 14.43 -3.01 4.03
C GLN A 124 15.12 -1.69 3.71
N ALA A 125 15.87 -1.68 2.63
CA ALA A 125 16.41 -0.47 2.02
C ALA A 125 15.73 -0.27 0.66
N THR A 126 15.29 0.93 0.38
CA THR A 126 14.54 1.28 -0.83
C THR A 126 15.20 2.46 -1.51
N TYR A 127 15.43 2.33 -2.80
CA TYR A 127 15.76 3.43 -3.69
C TYR A 127 14.50 3.83 -4.45
N GLU A 128 14.18 5.11 -4.42
CA GLU A 128 13.00 5.66 -5.07
C GLU A 128 13.40 6.67 -6.15
N PHE A 129 12.75 6.55 -7.29
CA PHE A 129 12.76 7.53 -8.36
C PHE A 129 11.33 8.03 -8.58
N ARG A 130 11.14 9.36 -8.54
CA ARG A 130 9.86 10.00 -8.82
C ARG A 130 10.03 10.98 -9.97
N GLY A 131 9.15 10.89 -10.95
CA GLY A 131 9.11 11.75 -12.13
C GLY A 131 7.79 12.52 -12.21
N LEU A 132 7.86 13.77 -12.61
CA LEU A 132 6.72 14.62 -12.95
C LEU A 132 6.74 14.92 -14.45
N SER A 133 5.67 14.53 -15.15
CA SER A 133 5.47 14.83 -16.57
C SER A 133 4.88 16.24 -16.71
N TRP A 134 5.73 17.25 -16.69
CA TRP A 134 5.34 18.66 -16.70
C TRP A 134 4.49 19.02 -17.91
N ASP A 135 4.82 18.48 -19.07
CA ASP A 135 4.14 18.76 -20.34
C ASP A 135 2.67 18.34 -20.38
N LYS A 136 2.25 17.52 -19.41
CA LYS A 136 0.85 17.06 -19.28
C LYS A 136 0.03 17.93 -18.35
N LEU A 137 0.66 18.85 -17.64
CA LEU A 137 -0.04 19.78 -16.75
C LEU A 137 -0.60 20.95 -17.53
N THR A 138 -1.77 21.41 -17.09
CA THR A 138 -2.44 22.60 -17.64
C THR A 138 -2.59 23.64 -16.55
N PHE A 139 -2.19 24.87 -16.86
CA PHE A 139 -2.21 25.98 -15.92
C PHE A 139 -3.19 27.07 -16.36
N PRO A 140 -3.73 27.87 -15.45
CA PRO A 140 -4.69 28.93 -15.78
C PRO A 140 -4.14 29.99 -16.75
N ASP A 141 -2.84 30.26 -16.73
CA ASP A 141 -2.16 31.21 -17.60
C ASP A 141 -2.03 30.75 -19.07
N MET A 142 -2.30 29.45 -19.30
CA MET A 142 -2.33 28.87 -20.66
C MET A 142 -3.65 29.13 -21.38
N ILE A 143 -4.69 29.63 -20.68
CA ILE A 143 -6.06 29.72 -21.18
C ILE A 143 -6.29 31.12 -21.79
N ASP A 144 -6.61 31.16 -23.08
CA ASP A 144 -7.22 32.32 -23.70
C ASP A 144 -8.75 32.26 -23.55
N PRO A 145 -9.43 33.36 -23.13
CA PRO A 145 -10.89 33.37 -22.94
C PRO A 145 -11.71 33.00 -24.18
N LYS A 146 -11.15 33.14 -25.37
CA LYS A 146 -11.83 32.88 -26.65
C LYS A 146 -11.35 31.62 -27.34
N TYR A 147 -10.05 31.31 -27.23
CA TYR A 147 -9.39 30.25 -28.02
C TYR A 147 -8.96 29.04 -27.18
N GLY A 148 -9.15 29.07 -25.85
CA GLY A 148 -8.77 27.96 -24.97
C GLY A 148 -7.27 27.91 -24.68
N PHE A 149 -6.71 26.72 -24.56
CA PHE A 149 -5.29 26.52 -24.20
C PHE A 149 -4.37 26.80 -25.40
N ILE A 150 -3.88 28.01 -25.52
CA ILE A 150 -2.97 28.43 -26.63
C ILE A 150 -1.65 29.06 -26.16
N TYR A 151 -1.55 29.45 -24.91
CA TYR A 151 -0.34 30.06 -24.36
C TYR A 151 0.56 29.00 -23.71
N GLN A 152 1.85 29.29 -23.64
CA GLN A 152 2.77 28.53 -22.81
C GLN A 152 2.72 29.10 -21.39
N THR A 153 2.79 28.19 -20.40
CA THR A 153 2.82 28.60 -18.99
C THR A 153 4.11 29.33 -18.65
N SER A 154 4.01 30.33 -17.80
CA SER A 154 5.15 30.99 -17.17
C SER A 154 5.71 30.20 -15.98
N GLU A 155 4.92 29.25 -15.46
CA GLU A 155 5.33 28.38 -14.37
C GLU A 155 6.44 27.42 -14.83
N GLN A 156 7.44 27.24 -13.99
CA GLN A 156 8.53 26.30 -14.25
C GLN A 156 8.78 25.44 -13.00
N PRO A 157 8.91 24.11 -13.14
CA PRO A 157 9.28 23.28 -12.02
C PRO A 157 10.75 23.47 -11.69
N ASP A 158 11.09 23.43 -10.41
CA ASP A 158 12.51 23.41 -10.00
C ASP A 158 13.19 22.11 -10.45
N GLU A 159 12.50 20.99 -10.25
CA GLU A 159 12.96 19.67 -10.68
C GLU A 159 11.77 18.83 -11.17
N THR A 160 11.93 18.11 -12.27
CA THR A 160 10.95 17.15 -12.79
C THR A 160 11.25 15.70 -12.36
N LYS A 161 12.41 15.49 -11.74
CA LYS A 161 12.90 14.16 -11.32
C LYS A 161 13.50 14.25 -9.94
N ILE A 162 13.03 13.39 -9.05
CA ILE A 162 13.50 13.32 -7.67
C ILE A 162 13.98 11.91 -7.39
N GLN A 163 15.08 11.80 -6.67
CA GLN A 163 15.65 10.52 -6.22
C GLN A 163 15.79 10.55 -4.71
N SER A 164 15.40 9.47 -4.05
CA SER A 164 15.49 9.37 -2.60
C SER A 164 15.85 7.98 -2.14
N PHE A 165 16.39 7.90 -0.93
CA PHE A 165 16.67 6.67 -0.22
C PHE A 165 15.77 6.57 1.00
N ASP A 166 15.20 5.40 1.25
CA ASP A 166 14.27 5.16 2.34
C ASP A 166 14.54 3.81 3.02
N MET A 167 14.09 3.67 4.25
CA MET A 167 14.23 2.45 5.03
C MET A 167 12.89 2.04 5.62
N ALA A 168 12.70 0.71 5.73
CA ALA A 168 11.57 0.12 6.43
C ALA A 168 12.04 -0.98 7.38
N ALA A 169 11.25 -1.22 8.42
CA ALA A 169 11.46 -2.32 9.35
C ALA A 169 10.17 -3.13 9.52
N GLY A 170 10.32 -4.43 9.76
CA GLY A 170 9.20 -5.32 9.94
C GLY A 170 9.44 -6.34 11.04
N PHE A 171 8.34 -6.71 11.68
CA PHE A 171 8.26 -7.80 12.65
C PHE A 171 7.12 -8.73 12.27
N LEU A 172 7.34 -10.04 12.41
CA LEU A 172 6.33 -11.08 12.17
C LEU A 172 6.50 -12.20 13.20
N GLY A 173 5.45 -12.49 13.94
CA GLY A 173 5.35 -13.67 14.79
C GLY A 173 4.35 -14.65 14.22
N TYR A 174 4.66 -15.94 14.16
CA TYR A 174 3.74 -16.93 13.61
C TYR A 174 3.84 -18.31 14.25
N THR A 175 2.71 -18.96 14.26
CA THR A 175 2.49 -20.37 14.62
C THR A 175 1.93 -21.11 13.40
N PRO A 176 1.64 -22.42 13.46
CA PRO A 176 0.95 -23.15 12.38
C PRO A 176 -0.43 -22.58 12.01
N HIS A 177 -1.11 -21.92 12.95
CA HIS A 177 -2.50 -21.50 12.78
C HIS A 177 -2.71 -19.99 12.89
N LEU A 178 -1.80 -19.27 13.54
CA LEU A 178 -1.95 -17.84 13.80
C LEU A 178 -0.67 -17.10 13.42
N TYR A 179 -0.82 -15.89 12.91
CA TYR A 179 0.28 -14.98 12.68
C TYR A 179 -0.15 -13.55 12.97
N PHE A 180 0.83 -12.73 13.35
CA PHE A 180 0.67 -11.31 13.57
C PHE A 180 1.96 -10.58 13.22
N GLY A 181 1.86 -9.38 12.75
CA GLY A 181 3.02 -8.58 12.40
C GLY A 181 2.78 -7.10 12.44
N VAL A 182 3.87 -6.37 12.50
CA VAL A 182 3.92 -4.90 12.43
C VAL A 182 5.03 -4.51 11.46
N ALA A 183 4.76 -3.53 10.61
CA ALA A 183 5.76 -2.93 9.75
C ALA A 183 5.69 -1.42 9.83
N ALA A 184 6.84 -0.78 9.70
CA ALA A 184 6.98 0.65 9.54
C ALA A 184 7.75 0.92 8.25
N HIS A 185 7.14 1.64 7.32
CA HIS A 185 7.76 2.09 6.07
C HIS A 185 8.04 3.60 6.19
N HIS A 186 8.98 4.10 5.41
CA HIS A 186 9.39 5.52 5.43
C HIS A 186 9.92 5.98 6.80
N ILE A 187 10.74 5.12 7.46
CA ILE A 187 11.28 5.40 8.79
C ILE A 187 12.35 6.49 8.74
N VAL A 188 13.16 6.47 7.70
CA VAL A 188 14.26 7.41 7.54
C VAL A 188 14.17 8.01 6.15
N PRO A 189 13.64 9.21 6.02
CA PRO A 189 13.79 9.98 4.80
C PRO A 189 15.26 10.44 4.73
N ILE A 190 16.13 9.55 4.26
CA ILE A 190 17.56 9.84 4.12
C ILE A 190 17.75 10.63 2.84
N LEU A 191 18.34 11.82 3.00
CA LEU A 191 18.80 12.71 1.95
C LEU A 191 17.71 13.34 1.08
N GLY A 192 17.16 14.44 1.60
CA GLY A 192 16.72 15.57 0.82
C GLY A 192 15.81 15.26 -0.36
N ALA A 193 14.68 14.58 -0.15
CA ALA A 193 13.64 14.61 -1.13
C ALA A 193 13.13 16.06 -1.25
N LYS A 194 13.69 16.82 -2.20
CA LYS A 194 13.12 18.10 -2.61
C LYS A 194 11.79 17.82 -3.29
N GLY A 195 10.79 18.66 -3.06
CA GLY A 195 9.54 18.63 -3.82
C GLY A 195 9.76 19.02 -5.28
N PHE A 196 8.82 18.75 -6.15
CA PHE A 196 8.86 19.19 -7.55
C PHE A 196 8.79 20.73 -7.68
N MET A 197 8.24 21.40 -6.68
CA MET A 197 8.17 22.87 -6.61
C MET A 197 8.68 23.31 -5.26
N SER A 198 9.72 24.10 -5.24
CA SER A 198 10.30 24.69 -4.03
C SER A 198 9.85 26.14 -3.93
N ASP A 199 8.80 26.38 -3.20
CA ASP A 199 8.33 27.74 -2.83
C ASP A 199 9.12 28.33 -1.64
N GLY A 200 10.27 27.77 -1.34
CA GLY A 200 11.17 28.22 -0.26
C GLY A 200 10.70 27.91 1.15
N LEU A 201 9.46 27.43 1.34
CA LEU A 201 8.86 27.13 2.64
C LEU A 201 8.69 25.62 2.89
N SER A 202 8.67 24.79 1.85
CA SER A 202 8.60 23.33 1.97
C SER A 202 9.76 22.65 1.23
N ALA A 203 10.96 22.84 1.76
CA ALA A 203 12.19 22.28 1.17
C ALA A 203 12.23 20.73 1.14
N TYR A 204 11.25 20.04 1.72
CA TYR A 204 11.27 18.59 1.86
C TYR A 204 9.87 18.01 1.63
N ASP A 205 9.64 17.43 0.46
CA ASP A 205 8.49 16.56 0.19
C ASP A 205 8.79 15.18 0.81
N TYR A 206 8.48 15.07 2.08
CA TYR A 206 8.81 13.93 2.88
C TYR A 206 7.57 13.06 3.06
N ARG A 207 7.71 11.77 2.77
CA ARG A 207 6.63 10.80 3.02
C ARG A 207 6.52 10.52 4.51
N PRO A 208 5.31 10.65 5.08
CA PRO A 208 5.09 10.29 6.47
C PRO A 208 5.24 8.78 6.69
N VAL A 209 5.71 8.41 7.88
CA VAL A 209 5.84 7.00 8.27
C VAL A 209 4.49 6.29 8.11
N LYS A 210 4.50 5.18 7.39
CA LYS A 210 3.37 4.29 7.24
C LYS A 210 3.51 3.10 8.19
N TRP A 211 2.59 3.01 9.13
CA TRP A 211 2.46 1.89 10.04
C TRP A 211 1.47 0.89 9.49
N THR A 212 1.85 -0.38 9.51
CA THR A 212 0.96 -1.49 9.15
C THR A 212 0.98 -2.50 10.27
N ALA A 213 -0.16 -2.81 10.84
CA ALA A 213 -0.34 -3.90 11.79
C ALA A 213 -1.31 -4.93 11.19
N HIS A 214 -0.98 -6.19 11.29
CA HIS A 214 -1.83 -7.25 10.74
C HIS A 214 -1.86 -8.47 11.64
N VAL A 215 -2.99 -9.14 11.68
CA VAL A 215 -3.20 -10.40 12.37
C VAL A 215 -4.10 -11.28 11.52
N GLY A 216 -3.83 -12.57 11.53
CA GLY A 216 -4.65 -13.54 10.82
C GLY A 216 -4.49 -14.95 11.33
N GLY A 217 -5.39 -15.79 10.89
CA GLY A 217 -5.40 -17.19 11.22
C GLY A 217 -5.63 -18.07 10.00
N TYR A 218 -5.24 -19.34 10.13
CA TYR A 218 -5.49 -20.37 9.14
C TYR A 218 -6.01 -21.62 9.84
N PHE A 219 -7.23 -22.07 9.50
CA PHE A 219 -7.92 -23.16 10.17
C PHE A 219 -8.41 -24.17 9.14
N ASP A 220 -7.87 -25.39 9.20
CA ASP A 220 -8.35 -26.53 8.41
C ASP A 220 -9.72 -26.97 8.92
N LEU A 221 -10.76 -26.88 8.11
CA LEU A 221 -12.11 -27.36 8.41
C LEU A 221 -12.29 -28.83 8.02
N LYS A 222 -11.70 -29.22 6.88
CA LYS A 222 -11.75 -30.57 6.37
C LYS A 222 -10.49 -30.90 5.59
N ARG A 223 -9.80 -31.95 6.01
CA ARG A 223 -8.61 -32.47 5.33
C ARG A 223 -8.91 -33.88 4.83
N LYS A 224 -8.82 -34.08 3.51
CA LYS A 224 -9.12 -35.39 2.88
C LYS A 224 -7.90 -36.30 2.78
N SER A 225 -6.68 -35.78 2.83
CA SER A 225 -5.46 -36.56 2.64
C SER A 225 -4.37 -36.09 3.60
N LYS A 226 -3.36 -36.99 3.83
CA LYS A 226 -2.14 -36.66 4.54
C LYS A 226 -1.12 -35.86 3.69
N LYS A 227 -1.39 -35.64 2.39
CA LYS A 227 -0.57 -34.80 1.51
C LYS A 227 -0.78 -33.32 1.87
N GLU A 228 0.24 -32.50 1.62
CA GLU A 228 0.23 -31.07 2.00
C GLU A 228 -0.95 -30.28 1.42
N THR A 229 -1.36 -30.60 0.20
CA THR A 229 -2.59 -30.08 -0.43
C THR A 229 -3.26 -31.20 -1.21
N SER A 230 -4.55 -31.39 -1.02
CA SER A 230 -5.34 -32.37 -1.76
C SER A 230 -6.62 -31.75 -2.25
N PHE A 231 -7.04 -32.16 -3.45
CA PHE A 231 -8.30 -31.73 -4.04
C PHE A 231 -9.47 -31.90 -3.05
N GLY A 232 -10.14 -30.78 -2.73
CA GLY A 232 -11.25 -30.72 -1.79
C GLY A 232 -10.85 -30.56 -0.31
N ASP A 233 -9.60 -30.18 0.00
CA ASP A 233 -9.25 -29.67 1.32
C ASP A 233 -9.94 -28.30 1.50
N ILE A 234 -10.51 -28.09 2.68
CA ILE A 234 -11.28 -26.88 3.01
C ILE A 234 -10.63 -26.20 4.21
N SER A 235 -10.33 -24.93 4.05
CA SER A 235 -9.82 -24.10 5.15
C SER A 235 -10.42 -22.69 5.13
N ILE A 236 -10.36 -22.03 6.27
CA ILE A 236 -10.81 -20.66 6.47
C ILE A 236 -9.68 -19.82 7.07
N SER A 237 -9.52 -18.61 6.58
CA SER A 237 -8.49 -17.68 7.02
C SER A 237 -9.08 -16.30 7.30
N PRO A 238 -9.50 -16.03 8.56
CA PRO A 238 -9.88 -14.69 8.97
C PRO A 238 -8.65 -13.82 9.15
N ASN A 239 -8.77 -12.54 8.75
CA ASN A 239 -7.67 -11.59 8.73
C ASN A 239 -8.14 -10.18 9.09
N LEU A 240 -7.25 -9.45 9.71
CA LEU A 240 -7.43 -8.07 10.10
C LEU A 240 -6.16 -7.28 9.82
N ILE A 241 -6.29 -6.13 9.17
CA ILE A 241 -5.17 -5.25 8.83
C ILE A 241 -5.54 -3.83 9.23
N TYR A 242 -4.63 -3.16 9.90
CA TYR A 242 -4.69 -1.75 10.21
C TYR A 242 -3.50 -1.03 9.56
N GLN A 243 -3.78 0.05 8.84
CA GLN A 243 -2.76 0.90 8.22
C GLN A 243 -2.98 2.34 8.65
N HIS A 244 -1.91 2.99 9.07
CA HIS A 244 -1.88 4.39 9.47
C HIS A 244 -0.77 5.11 8.72
N GLN A 245 -1.13 6.19 8.04
CA GLN A 245 -0.18 7.09 7.40
C GLN A 245 -0.68 8.53 7.59
N GLN A 246 0.00 9.30 8.42
CA GLN A 246 -0.34 10.67 8.75
C GLN A 246 -1.79 10.81 9.29
N ASN A 247 -2.70 11.38 8.51
CA ASN A 247 -4.11 11.58 8.90
C ASN A 247 -5.01 10.43 8.43
N PHE A 248 -4.47 9.48 7.67
CA PHE A 248 -5.23 8.38 7.09
C PHE A 248 -5.09 7.12 7.92
N ASN A 249 -6.22 6.60 8.31
CA ASN A 249 -6.34 5.35 9.05
C ASN A 249 -7.25 4.44 8.27
N TYR A 250 -6.75 3.27 7.88
CA TYR A 250 -7.53 2.25 7.19
C TYR A 250 -7.59 0.99 8.02
N PHE A 251 -8.77 0.47 8.11
CA PHE A 251 -9.05 -0.81 8.71
C PHE A 251 -9.58 -1.73 7.61
N SER A 252 -9.00 -2.91 7.48
CA SER A 252 -9.43 -3.90 6.51
C SER A 252 -9.62 -5.22 7.21
N GLU A 253 -10.82 -5.73 7.16
CA GLU A 253 -11.20 -7.01 7.74
C GLU A 253 -11.72 -7.93 6.67
N GLY A 254 -11.34 -9.19 6.72
CA GLY A 254 -11.75 -10.12 5.69
C GLY A 254 -11.46 -11.56 6.01
N CYS A 255 -11.93 -12.41 5.14
CA CYS A 255 -11.78 -13.84 5.26
C CYS A 255 -11.54 -14.48 3.90
N TYR A 256 -10.59 -15.41 3.86
CA TYR A 256 -10.41 -16.30 2.73
C TYR A 256 -11.07 -17.66 3.04
N PHE A 257 -11.79 -18.16 2.06
CA PHE A 257 -12.38 -19.51 2.03
C PHE A 257 -11.63 -20.29 0.95
N ASN A 258 -10.83 -21.25 1.37
CA ASN A 258 -10.04 -22.07 0.46
C ASN A 258 -10.73 -23.41 0.25
N PHE A 259 -10.99 -23.76 -1.00
CA PHE A 259 -11.54 -25.03 -1.48
C PHE A 259 -10.60 -25.54 -2.57
N TYR A 260 -9.47 -26.07 -2.18
CA TYR A 260 -8.41 -26.40 -3.14
C TYR A 260 -8.96 -27.05 -4.42
N PRO A 261 -8.68 -26.53 -5.61
CA PRO A 261 -7.71 -25.48 -5.95
C PRO A 261 -8.24 -24.03 -5.94
N PHE A 262 -9.47 -23.80 -5.51
CA PHE A 262 -10.10 -22.47 -5.53
C PHE A 262 -10.00 -21.76 -4.20
N THR A 263 -9.88 -20.44 -4.27
CA THR A 263 -9.93 -19.54 -3.11
C THR A 263 -10.91 -18.40 -3.40
N VAL A 264 -11.77 -18.11 -2.44
CA VAL A 264 -12.65 -16.93 -2.46
C VAL A 264 -12.31 -16.06 -1.27
N GLY A 265 -12.07 -14.79 -1.51
CA GLY A 265 -11.81 -13.78 -0.48
C GLY A 265 -12.94 -12.75 -0.42
N LEU A 266 -13.37 -12.43 0.78
CA LEU A 266 -14.32 -11.35 1.04
C LEU A 266 -13.69 -10.40 2.06
N TRP A 267 -13.62 -9.11 1.73
CA TRP A 267 -13.02 -8.10 2.58
C TRP A 267 -13.87 -6.84 2.62
N LEU A 268 -13.82 -6.17 3.75
CA LEU A 268 -14.37 -4.85 3.93
C LEU A 268 -13.23 -3.89 4.30
N ARG A 269 -13.12 -2.78 3.59
CA ARG A 269 -12.16 -1.72 3.88
C ARG A 269 -12.91 -0.45 4.28
N HIS A 270 -12.52 0.13 5.39
CA HIS A 270 -13.07 1.39 5.86
C HIS A 270 -11.99 2.32 6.42
N GLY A 271 -12.20 3.59 6.21
CA GLY A 271 -11.38 4.66 6.76
C GLY A 271 -11.89 5.10 8.12
N LEU A 272 -11.00 5.22 9.08
CA LEU A 272 -11.29 5.76 10.40
C LEU A 272 -10.59 7.10 10.55
N THR A 273 -11.32 8.19 10.54
CA THR A 273 -10.77 9.48 10.95
C THR A 273 -11.03 9.66 12.45
N LEU A 274 -10.04 9.35 13.26
CA LEU A 274 -10.19 9.30 14.71
C LEU A 274 -10.46 10.67 15.35
N LYS A 275 -10.02 11.76 14.76
CA LYS A 275 -10.38 13.16 15.09
C LYS A 275 -9.90 14.06 13.94
N GLY A 276 -10.82 14.69 13.24
CA GLY A 276 -10.53 15.78 12.33
C GLY A 276 -11.20 17.04 12.87
N GLU A 277 -10.55 18.17 12.80
CA GLU A 277 -11.21 19.47 12.96
C GLU A 277 -11.39 20.05 11.57
N ILE A 278 -12.63 20.28 11.16
CA ILE A 278 -12.92 21.02 9.95
C ILE A 278 -13.26 22.44 10.34
N TRP A 279 -12.67 23.40 9.65
CA TRP A 279 -13.03 24.79 9.77
C TRP A 279 -14.47 24.98 9.25
N ASP A 280 -15.37 25.50 10.11
CA ASP A 280 -16.80 25.66 9.82
C ASP A 280 -17.19 27.14 9.70
N GLY A 281 -16.23 28.03 9.49
CA GLY A 281 -16.48 29.46 9.36
C GLY A 281 -16.14 30.26 10.62
N PHE A 282 -16.79 31.42 10.73
CA PHE A 282 -16.65 32.29 11.91
C PHE A 282 -17.99 32.36 12.66
N ASP A 283 -17.92 32.45 13.98
CA ASP A 283 -19.09 32.74 14.80
C ASP A 283 -19.52 34.19 14.63
N THR A 284 -20.66 34.56 15.27
CA THR A 284 -21.21 35.94 15.22
C THR A 284 -20.25 36.98 15.84
N GLU A 285 -19.23 36.55 16.56
CA GLU A 285 -18.21 37.39 17.19
C GLU A 285 -16.93 37.46 16.37
N GLY A 286 -16.84 36.70 15.24
CA GLY A 286 -15.69 36.67 14.34
C GLY A 286 -14.59 35.72 14.75
N ASN A 287 -14.85 34.77 15.66
CA ASN A 287 -13.90 33.74 16.04
C ASN A 287 -13.99 32.53 15.11
N PRO A 288 -12.89 31.87 14.74
CA PRO A 288 -12.93 30.68 13.91
C PRO A 288 -13.62 29.53 14.65
N VAL A 289 -14.68 29.01 14.04
CA VAL A 289 -15.39 27.84 14.55
C VAL A 289 -14.79 26.59 13.87
N THR A 290 -14.32 25.65 14.70
CA THR A 290 -13.88 24.33 14.24
C THR A 290 -14.86 23.27 14.71
N GLN A 291 -15.40 22.50 13.79
CA GLN A 291 -16.25 21.36 14.09
C GLN A 291 -15.37 20.11 14.21
N LYS A 292 -15.40 19.44 15.34
CA LYS A 292 -14.76 18.13 15.53
C LYS A 292 -15.58 17.09 14.78
N ILE A 293 -14.99 16.49 13.77
CA ILE A 293 -15.66 15.47 12.98
C ILE A 293 -14.95 14.13 13.18
N SER A 294 -15.73 13.14 13.59
CA SER A 294 -15.32 11.74 13.54
C SER A 294 -15.99 11.13 12.31
N TYR A 295 -15.20 10.82 11.27
CA TYR A 295 -15.73 10.12 10.11
C TYR A 295 -15.38 8.64 10.21
N HIS A 296 -16.39 7.82 10.17
CA HIS A 296 -16.28 6.44 9.75
C HIS A 296 -16.74 6.40 8.28
N ASN A 297 -15.81 6.20 7.38
CA ASN A 297 -16.12 6.14 5.95
C ASN A 297 -15.90 4.73 5.45
N MET A 298 -16.98 4.08 5.01
CA MET A 298 -16.85 2.83 4.26
C MET A 298 -16.25 3.14 2.89
N ASP A 299 -15.09 2.54 2.59
CA ASP A 299 -14.35 2.77 1.37
C ASP A 299 -14.73 1.77 0.28
N ALA A 300 -14.54 0.49 0.54
CA ALA A 300 -14.82 -0.55 -0.45
C ALA A 300 -15.18 -1.90 0.17
N PHE A 301 -16.05 -2.63 -0.52
CA PHE A 301 -16.23 -4.07 -0.36
C PHE A 301 -15.43 -4.78 -1.45
N ILE A 302 -14.59 -5.75 -1.07
CA ILE A 302 -13.66 -6.41 -1.97
C ILE A 302 -14.05 -7.88 -2.11
N VAL A 303 -14.20 -8.31 -3.34
CA VAL A 303 -14.41 -9.72 -3.68
C VAL A 303 -13.19 -10.22 -4.45
N MET A 304 -12.61 -11.32 -4.00
CA MET A 304 -11.47 -11.96 -4.63
C MET A 304 -11.81 -13.38 -5.03
N PHE A 305 -11.37 -13.79 -6.20
CA PHE A 305 -11.38 -15.16 -6.67
C PHE A 305 -9.97 -15.58 -7.09
N GLY A 306 -9.50 -16.71 -6.61
CA GLY A 306 -8.18 -17.24 -6.91
C GLY A 306 -8.18 -18.72 -7.25
N VAL A 307 -7.17 -19.12 -7.98
CA VAL A 307 -6.87 -20.53 -8.31
C VAL A 307 -5.42 -20.81 -7.96
N GLU A 308 -5.23 -21.86 -7.17
CA GLU A 308 -3.92 -22.38 -6.78
C GLU A 308 -3.72 -23.76 -7.37
N TYR A 309 -2.61 -23.94 -8.09
CA TYR A 309 -2.24 -25.23 -8.63
C TYR A 309 -0.75 -25.48 -8.47
N GLU A 310 -0.38 -26.45 -7.61
CA GLU A 310 1.00 -26.89 -7.33
C GLU A 310 2.04 -25.76 -7.21
N TRP A 311 2.49 -25.22 -8.33
CA TRP A 311 3.59 -24.26 -8.42
C TRP A 311 3.16 -22.83 -8.78
N PHE A 312 1.87 -22.59 -9.07
CA PHE A 312 1.38 -21.25 -9.39
C PHE A 312 0.07 -20.92 -8.68
N LYS A 313 -0.13 -19.65 -8.40
CA LYS A 313 -1.38 -19.07 -7.92
C LYS A 313 -1.71 -17.87 -8.80
N VAL A 314 -2.96 -17.76 -9.19
CA VAL A 314 -3.50 -16.57 -9.85
C VAL A 314 -4.74 -16.12 -9.11
N ALA A 315 -4.87 -14.81 -8.90
CA ALA A 315 -6.09 -14.28 -8.31
C ALA A 315 -6.48 -12.96 -8.98
N TYR A 316 -7.78 -12.73 -9.00
CA TYR A 316 -8.41 -11.50 -9.42
C TYR A 316 -9.28 -10.97 -8.29
N SER A 317 -9.21 -9.68 -8.01
CA SER A 317 -10.14 -9.02 -7.11
C SER A 317 -10.77 -7.78 -7.73
N TYR A 318 -11.98 -7.52 -7.29
CA TYR A 318 -12.73 -6.32 -7.62
C TYR A 318 -13.14 -5.60 -6.34
N ASP A 319 -12.74 -4.32 -6.25
CA ASP A 319 -13.15 -3.45 -5.17
C ASP A 319 -14.42 -2.71 -5.57
N VAL A 320 -15.54 -3.06 -4.97
CA VAL A 320 -16.80 -2.32 -5.10
C VAL A 320 -16.69 -1.08 -4.22
N THR A 321 -16.55 0.08 -4.83
CA THR A 321 -16.50 1.36 -4.10
C THR A 321 -17.85 1.63 -3.43
N ILE A 322 -17.87 1.81 -2.11
CA ILE A 322 -19.09 2.10 -1.33
C ILE A 322 -19.17 3.59 -0.95
N SER A 323 -18.06 4.31 -1.07
CA SER A 323 -17.97 5.73 -0.75
C SER A 323 -18.78 6.59 -1.73
N LYS A 324 -18.77 7.92 -1.53
CA LYS A 324 -19.40 8.89 -2.44
C LYS A 324 -18.92 8.80 -3.90
N LEU A 325 -17.81 8.13 -4.15
CA LEU A 325 -17.26 7.89 -5.48
C LEU A 325 -17.87 6.66 -6.20
N ALA A 326 -18.79 5.92 -5.58
CA ALA A 326 -19.36 4.67 -6.11
C ALA A 326 -19.87 4.78 -7.55
N ASN A 327 -20.57 5.90 -7.88
CA ASN A 327 -21.18 6.09 -9.19
C ASN A 327 -20.20 6.58 -10.28
N TYR A 328 -18.97 6.95 -9.92
CA TYR A 328 -18.03 7.59 -10.82
C TYR A 328 -16.73 6.80 -11.01
N SER A 329 -16.34 6.00 -10.04
CA SER A 329 -15.02 5.37 -10.00
C SER A 329 -14.87 4.15 -10.89
N GLY A 330 -15.96 3.41 -11.14
CA GLY A 330 -15.88 2.11 -11.81
C GLY A 330 -15.21 1.02 -10.95
N GLY A 331 -15.05 1.27 -9.63
CA GLY A 331 -14.37 0.35 -8.73
C GLY A 331 -12.85 0.30 -8.91
N SER A 332 -12.24 -0.81 -8.51
CA SER A 332 -10.82 -1.07 -8.78
C SER A 332 -10.61 -2.54 -9.11
N HIS A 333 -9.75 -2.80 -10.06
CA HIS A 333 -9.40 -4.13 -10.53
C HIS A 333 -7.99 -4.48 -10.10
N GLU A 334 -7.78 -5.69 -9.58
CA GLU A 334 -6.46 -6.15 -9.18
C GLU A 334 -6.23 -7.59 -9.63
N VAL A 335 -5.09 -7.85 -10.23
CA VAL A 335 -4.65 -9.17 -10.66
C VAL A 335 -3.34 -9.50 -9.98
N SER A 336 -3.22 -10.71 -9.46
CA SER A 336 -1.98 -11.23 -8.92
C SER A 336 -1.61 -12.56 -9.54
N LEU A 337 -0.31 -12.77 -9.70
CA LEU A 337 0.28 -13.99 -10.22
C LEU A 337 1.49 -14.34 -9.36
N GLN A 338 1.51 -15.54 -8.81
CA GLN A 338 2.60 -16.02 -7.97
C GLN A 338 3.09 -17.38 -8.46
N PHE A 339 4.41 -17.54 -8.48
CA PHE A 339 5.08 -18.79 -8.82
C PHE A 339 5.92 -19.26 -7.63
N LEU A 340 5.78 -20.53 -7.28
CA LEU A 340 6.66 -21.22 -6.34
C LEU A 340 7.68 -22.00 -7.16
N LEU A 341 8.94 -21.58 -7.09
CA LEU A 341 10.02 -22.20 -7.82
C LEU A 341 10.46 -23.51 -7.12
N PRO A 342 11.17 -24.40 -7.81
CA PRO A 342 11.64 -25.66 -7.21
C PRO A 342 12.43 -25.43 -5.94
N CYS A 343 12.03 -26.14 -4.87
CA CYS A 343 12.74 -26.06 -3.58
C CYS A 343 14.14 -26.64 -3.65
N PRO A 344 15.18 -25.91 -3.22
CA PRO A 344 16.54 -26.44 -3.19
C PRO A 344 16.72 -27.61 -2.20
N ASN A 345 15.86 -27.73 -1.18
CA ASN A 345 15.95 -28.75 -0.14
C ASN A 345 14.56 -29.31 0.29
N LYS A 346 13.97 -30.16 -0.53
CA LYS A 346 12.63 -30.74 -0.27
C LYS A 346 12.48 -31.42 1.12
N ARG A 347 13.52 -32.06 1.66
CA ARG A 347 13.48 -32.75 2.97
C ARG A 347 13.42 -31.79 4.15
N LYS A 348 13.99 -30.59 4.06
CA LYS A 348 13.91 -29.56 5.12
C LYS A 348 12.61 -28.77 5.05
N ALA A 349 12.09 -28.56 3.84
CA ALA A 349 10.82 -27.90 3.61
C ALA A 349 9.66 -28.50 4.40
N ILE A 350 9.61 -29.83 4.48
CA ILE A 350 8.55 -30.57 5.18
C ILE A 350 8.66 -30.46 6.72
N LYS A 351 9.86 -30.15 7.26
CA LYS A 351 10.10 -30.09 8.72
C LYS A 351 10.03 -28.68 9.30
N ASP A 352 10.10 -27.66 8.48
CA ASP A 352 10.04 -26.29 8.94
C ASP A 352 8.60 -25.82 9.15
N LEU A 353 8.43 -24.98 10.17
CA LEU A 353 7.18 -24.32 10.44
C LEU A 353 6.99 -23.21 9.40
N ASN A 354 6.05 -23.39 8.49
CA ASN A 354 5.69 -22.39 7.49
C ASN A 354 4.77 -21.33 8.11
N CYS A 355 4.95 -20.08 7.70
CA CYS A 355 3.94 -19.05 7.95
C CYS A 355 2.69 -19.41 7.15
N PRO A 356 1.48 -19.32 7.73
CA PRO A 356 0.26 -19.47 6.97
C PRO A 356 0.29 -18.59 5.72
N SER A 357 0.05 -19.20 4.56
CA SER A 357 -0.01 -18.51 3.26
C SER A 357 -1.39 -18.73 2.64
N PHE A 358 -1.83 -17.78 1.88
CA PHE A 358 -3.14 -17.74 1.23
C PHE A 358 -2.98 -17.89 -0.26
#